data_1165fc14a9608c8472966ca5c8cdc3f4
#
_entry.id   1165fc14a9608c8472966ca5c8cdc3f4
#
_cell.length_a   1.000
_cell.length_b   1.000
_cell.length_c   1.000
_cell.angle_alpha   90.00
_cell.angle_beta   90.00
_cell.angle_gamma   90.00
#
_symmetry.space_group_name_H-M   'P 1'
#
loop_
_entity.id
_entity.type
_entity.pdbx_description
1 polymer ?
#
loop_
_entity_poly.entity_id
_entity_poly.type
_entity_poly.pdbx_seq_one_letter_code
_entity_poly.pdbx_strand_id
1 'polypeptide(L)'
;MPKALFVWGGWEGHEPRQSQDIFIPLLESEGYDITQRDTLDAYLDAEAMPTYDLIVQTVTMSAITGAQEKALLDTVSAGAGFGGWHGGQADAFRNNTNYQYMVGGQWVSHPGGIIDYEVNIIDHEDPVTAGLNDFAMHSEQYYMHVDPSNQVLATTTFSGDHDAWIDGTVMPVAWKRPWGRGKVFHCTLGHVASDFDVPEAREIVRRGLIWCTR
;
A
#
# COMPACT_ATOMS: atom_id res chain seq x y z
N MET A 1 -14.08 2.23 18.80
CA MET A 1 -13.00 3.06 18.24
C MET A 1 -11.98 2.09 17.67
N PRO A 2 -11.83 2.02 16.34
CA PRO A 2 -10.89 1.10 15.73
C PRO A 2 -9.45 1.46 16.12
N LYS A 3 -8.60 0.45 16.30
CA LYS A 3 -7.18 0.62 16.63
C LYS A 3 -6.32 0.38 15.42
N ALA A 4 -5.42 1.30 15.09
CA ALA A 4 -4.49 1.15 14.00
C ALA A 4 -3.03 1.17 14.48
N LEU A 5 -2.25 0.23 13.95
CA LEU A 5 -0.81 0.19 14.09
C LEU A 5 -0.16 0.72 12.81
N PHE A 6 0.60 1.79 12.92
CA PHE A 6 1.44 2.33 11.85
C PHE A 6 2.89 1.91 12.06
N VAL A 7 3.46 1.18 11.08
CA VAL A 7 4.86 0.75 11.09
C VAL A 7 5.58 1.38 9.91
N TRP A 8 6.67 2.09 10.17
CA TRP A 8 7.45 2.80 9.16
C TRP A 8 8.94 2.50 9.28
N GLY A 9 9.70 2.71 8.20
CA GLY A 9 11.15 2.51 8.18
C GLY A 9 11.70 2.08 6.83
N GLY A 10 12.89 1.51 6.85
CA GLY A 10 13.60 1.11 5.64
C GLY A 10 14.28 2.28 4.96
N TRP A 11 14.17 2.38 3.63
CA TRP A 11 14.86 3.41 2.87
C TRP A 11 14.22 4.79 3.03
N GLU A 12 14.99 5.75 3.54
CA GLU A 12 14.53 7.11 3.84
C GLU A 12 14.13 7.92 2.60
N GLY A 13 14.58 7.53 1.39
CA GLY A 13 14.22 8.21 0.15
C GLY A 13 12.73 8.14 -0.20
N HIS A 14 11.98 7.22 0.43
CA HIS A 14 10.51 7.16 0.33
C HIS A 14 9.79 7.97 1.40
N GLU A 15 10.50 8.76 2.19
CA GLU A 15 9.93 9.61 3.25
C GLU A 15 8.89 8.86 4.12
N PRO A 16 9.24 7.64 4.65
CA PRO A 16 8.24 6.73 5.21
C PRO A 16 7.47 7.33 6.39
N ARG A 17 8.13 8.15 7.21
CA ARG A 17 7.48 8.84 8.32
C ARG A 17 6.61 9.99 7.83
N GLN A 18 7.16 10.86 6.97
CA GLN A 18 6.47 12.05 6.46
C GLN A 18 5.18 11.68 5.73
N SER A 19 5.22 10.58 4.95
CA SER A 19 4.02 10.09 4.27
C SER A 19 2.97 9.53 5.25
N GLN A 20 3.37 8.86 6.35
CA GLN A 20 2.42 8.47 7.40
C GLN A 20 1.82 9.67 8.14
N ASP A 21 2.61 10.71 8.38
CA ASP A 21 2.15 11.93 9.06
C ASP A 21 1.02 12.66 8.29
N ILE A 22 0.81 12.33 7.00
CA ILE A 22 -0.36 12.78 6.22
C ILE A 22 -1.62 12.01 6.61
N PHE A 23 -1.53 10.67 6.73
CA PHE A 23 -2.69 9.81 6.91
C PHE A 23 -3.12 9.65 8.38
N ILE A 24 -2.19 9.81 9.32
CA ILE A 24 -2.50 9.70 10.74
C ILE A 24 -3.59 10.68 11.17
N PRO A 25 -3.49 12.01 10.94
CA PRO A 25 -4.55 12.94 11.30
C PRO A 25 -5.88 12.67 10.60
N LEU A 26 -5.83 12.16 9.36
CA LEU A 26 -7.04 11.80 8.61
C LEU A 26 -7.78 10.64 9.29
N LEU A 27 -7.07 9.58 9.69
CA LEU A 27 -7.69 8.45 10.39
C LEU A 27 -8.08 8.82 11.83
N GLU A 28 -7.33 9.65 12.53
CA GLU A 28 -7.73 10.18 13.85
C GLU A 28 -9.06 10.94 13.75
N SER A 29 -9.26 11.74 12.70
CA SER A 29 -10.53 12.43 12.46
C SER A 29 -11.69 11.48 12.16
N GLU A 30 -11.42 10.27 11.67
CA GLU A 30 -12.38 9.17 11.48
C GLU A 30 -12.58 8.34 12.78
N GLY A 31 -11.93 8.73 13.87
CA GLY A 31 -12.09 8.11 15.19
C GLY A 31 -11.17 6.94 15.48
N TYR A 32 -10.05 6.81 14.78
CA TYR A 32 -9.05 5.76 15.07
C TYR A 32 -8.18 6.12 16.28
N ASP A 33 -7.83 5.09 17.05
CA ASP A 33 -6.76 5.12 18.07
C ASP A 33 -5.47 4.60 17.43
N ILE A 34 -4.45 5.49 17.28
CA ILE A 34 -3.27 5.22 16.47
C ILE A 34 -2.04 4.95 17.34
N THR A 35 -1.41 3.82 17.10
CA THR A 35 -0.09 3.46 17.63
C THR A 35 0.95 3.53 16.51
N GLN A 36 2.05 4.25 16.72
CA GLN A 36 3.15 4.36 15.75
C GLN A 36 4.37 3.57 16.23
N ARG A 37 5.06 2.87 15.31
CA ARG A 37 6.33 2.16 15.57
C ARG A 37 7.28 2.31 14.39
N ASP A 38 8.56 2.43 14.68
CA ASP A 38 9.67 2.54 13.72
C ASP A 38 10.48 1.24 13.61
N THR A 39 9.90 0.14 14.07
CA THR A 39 10.53 -1.18 14.06
C THR A 39 9.53 -2.28 13.77
N LEU A 40 9.98 -3.30 13.01
CA LEU A 40 9.21 -4.53 12.74
C LEU A 40 9.02 -5.40 13.99
N ASP A 41 9.74 -5.15 15.07
CA ASP A 41 9.55 -5.85 16.35
C ASP A 41 8.15 -5.59 16.94
N ALA A 42 7.47 -4.54 16.48
CA ALA A 42 6.06 -4.30 16.79
C ALA A 42 5.18 -5.52 16.47
N TYR A 43 5.52 -6.29 15.43
CA TYR A 43 4.77 -7.49 15.04
C TYR A 43 4.95 -8.67 16.01
N LEU A 44 5.98 -8.64 16.87
CA LEU A 44 6.22 -9.69 17.88
C LEU A 44 5.45 -9.46 19.18
N ASP A 45 4.74 -8.35 19.33
CA ASP A 45 3.90 -8.10 20.51
C ASP A 45 2.62 -8.95 20.44
N ALA A 46 2.69 -10.16 20.99
CA ALA A 46 1.60 -11.13 20.94
C ALA A 46 0.32 -10.69 21.71
N GLU A 47 0.43 -9.71 22.62
CA GLU A 47 -0.71 -9.15 23.35
C GLU A 47 -1.37 -8.02 22.56
N ALA A 48 -0.57 -7.15 21.94
CA ALA A 48 -1.07 -5.99 21.20
C ALA A 48 -1.59 -6.35 19.80
N MET A 49 -0.88 -7.18 19.04
CA MET A 49 -1.19 -7.50 17.64
C MET A 49 -2.65 -7.94 17.41
N PRO A 50 -3.25 -8.83 18.22
CA PRO A 50 -4.66 -9.23 18.03
C PRO A 50 -5.67 -8.11 18.30
N THR A 51 -5.26 -7.02 18.94
CA THR A 51 -6.14 -5.89 19.28
C THR A 51 -6.27 -4.87 18.16
N TYR A 52 -5.38 -4.88 17.18
CA TYR A 52 -5.45 -3.94 16.06
C TYR A 52 -6.52 -4.35 15.03
N ASP A 53 -7.26 -3.36 14.58
CA ASP A 53 -8.25 -3.48 13.51
C ASP A 53 -7.63 -3.19 12.14
N LEU A 54 -6.53 -2.42 12.13
CA LEU A 54 -5.78 -2.04 10.94
C LEU A 54 -4.28 -2.03 11.23
N ILE A 55 -3.48 -2.56 10.32
CA ILE A 55 -2.03 -2.41 10.28
C ILE A 55 -1.69 -1.65 9.00
N VAL A 56 -1.00 -0.51 9.13
CA VAL A 56 -0.49 0.28 8.02
C VAL A 56 1.03 0.17 7.99
N GLN A 57 1.59 -0.24 6.85
CA GLN A 57 3.02 -0.42 6.70
C GLN A 57 3.60 0.46 5.60
N THR A 58 4.67 1.18 5.93
CA THR A 58 5.54 1.92 4.99
C THR A 58 7.01 1.63 5.32
N VAL A 59 7.45 0.40 4.99
CA VAL A 59 8.80 -0.10 5.25
C VAL A 59 9.41 -0.58 3.94
N THR A 60 10.29 0.20 3.33
CA THR A 60 10.87 -0.10 2.00
C THR A 60 12.23 -0.77 2.10
N MET A 61 12.53 -1.72 1.19
CA MET A 61 13.84 -2.37 1.01
C MET A 61 14.46 -2.83 2.34
N SER A 62 13.69 -3.58 3.11
CA SER A 62 14.09 -4.08 4.42
C SER A 62 14.11 -5.61 4.44
N ALA A 63 14.43 -6.16 5.59
CA ALA A 63 14.36 -7.58 5.86
C ALA A 63 13.43 -7.85 7.04
N ILE A 64 12.59 -8.87 6.91
CA ILE A 64 11.70 -9.33 7.96
C ILE A 64 12.14 -10.72 8.42
N THR A 65 12.17 -10.99 9.72
CA THR A 65 12.44 -12.34 10.24
C THR A 65 11.22 -13.23 10.06
N GLY A 66 11.44 -14.55 10.01
CA GLY A 66 10.33 -15.51 9.88
C GLY A 66 9.30 -15.41 11.03
N ALA A 67 9.73 -15.00 12.23
CA ALA A 67 8.83 -14.80 13.38
C ALA A 67 7.95 -13.55 13.18
N GLN A 68 8.53 -12.43 12.73
CA GLN A 68 7.80 -11.19 12.44
C GLN A 68 6.83 -11.40 11.27
N GLU A 69 7.30 -12.01 10.18
CA GLU A 69 6.45 -12.34 9.01
C GLU A 69 5.25 -13.20 9.43
N LYS A 70 5.52 -14.30 10.16
CA LYS A 70 4.46 -15.18 10.63
C LYS A 70 3.43 -14.44 11.49
N ALA A 71 3.88 -13.62 12.43
CA ALA A 71 3.01 -12.86 13.32
C ALA A 71 2.11 -11.88 12.55
N LEU A 72 2.68 -11.16 11.55
CA LEU A 72 1.92 -10.27 10.68
C LEU A 72 0.87 -11.04 9.87
N LEU A 73 1.29 -12.09 9.15
CA LEU A 73 0.41 -12.90 8.30
C LEU A 73 -0.74 -13.52 9.09
N ASP A 74 -0.45 -14.07 10.28
CA ASP A 74 -1.46 -14.68 11.17
C ASP A 74 -2.46 -13.63 11.67
N THR A 75 -1.98 -12.44 12.05
CA THR A 75 -2.83 -11.34 12.53
C THR A 75 -3.80 -10.87 11.45
N VAL A 76 -3.31 -10.69 10.22
CA VAL A 76 -4.18 -10.31 9.09
C VAL A 76 -5.13 -11.45 8.77
N SER A 77 -4.65 -12.70 8.69
CA SER A 77 -5.51 -13.88 8.45
C SER A 77 -6.59 -14.06 9.53
N ALA A 78 -6.32 -13.64 10.76
CA ALA A 78 -7.28 -13.67 11.86
C ALA A 78 -8.34 -12.55 11.78
N GLY A 79 -8.21 -11.58 10.88
CA GLY A 79 -9.23 -10.58 10.59
C GLY A 79 -8.79 -9.13 10.66
N ALA A 80 -7.55 -8.81 11.06
CA ALA A 80 -7.05 -7.44 10.97
C ALA A 80 -6.92 -6.99 9.50
N GLY A 81 -7.13 -5.70 9.24
CA GLY A 81 -6.81 -5.10 7.96
C GLY A 81 -5.32 -4.89 7.78
N PHE A 82 -4.84 -4.93 6.54
CA PHE A 82 -3.47 -4.59 6.19
C PHE A 82 -3.46 -3.64 5.00
N GLY A 83 -2.89 -2.46 5.17
CA GLY A 83 -2.83 -1.45 4.13
C GLY A 83 -1.46 -0.79 4.06
N GLY A 84 -1.18 -0.20 2.91
CA GLY A 84 0.04 0.54 2.67
C GLY A 84 0.12 1.01 1.22
N TRP A 85 1.24 1.63 0.91
CA TRP A 85 1.44 2.20 -0.41
C TRP A 85 2.88 2.11 -0.88
N HIS A 86 3.05 2.24 -2.19
CA HIS A 86 4.31 2.31 -2.88
C HIS A 86 5.29 1.21 -2.44
N GLY A 87 6.59 1.51 -2.44
CA GLY A 87 7.63 0.59 -1.96
C GLY A 87 7.51 0.23 -0.48
N GLY A 88 6.83 1.06 0.32
CA GLY A 88 6.61 0.81 1.74
C GLY A 88 5.82 -0.46 2.03
N GLN A 89 5.07 -0.96 1.06
CA GLN A 89 4.38 -2.24 1.13
C GLN A 89 4.83 -3.20 0.01
N ALA A 90 4.88 -2.76 -1.25
CA ALA A 90 5.17 -3.65 -2.38
C ALA A 90 6.66 -3.90 -2.64
N ASP A 91 7.55 -3.15 -2.01
CA ASP A 91 9.01 -3.36 -2.07
C ASP A 91 9.63 -3.53 -0.67
N ALA A 92 8.83 -3.94 0.30
CA ALA A 92 9.26 -4.06 1.69
C ALA A 92 10.25 -5.22 1.89
N PHE A 93 9.87 -6.42 1.42
CA PHE A 93 10.60 -7.66 1.73
C PHE A 93 10.76 -8.52 0.48
N ARG A 94 11.76 -8.21 -0.34
CA ARG A 94 11.98 -8.82 -1.67
C ARG A 94 12.20 -10.33 -1.66
N ASN A 95 12.61 -10.91 -0.53
CA ASN A 95 12.91 -12.34 -0.40
C ASN A 95 11.75 -13.15 0.24
N ASN A 96 10.63 -12.50 0.59
CA ASN A 96 9.57 -13.09 1.37
C ASN A 96 8.32 -13.34 0.51
N THR A 97 8.25 -14.48 -0.13
CA THR A 97 7.17 -14.82 -1.07
C THR A 97 5.80 -14.94 -0.41
N ASN A 98 5.72 -15.37 0.87
CA ASN A 98 4.45 -15.41 1.61
C ASN A 98 3.90 -14.01 1.86
N TYR A 99 4.79 -13.05 2.18
CA TYR A 99 4.41 -11.64 2.33
C TYR A 99 3.91 -11.07 1.00
N GLN A 100 4.63 -11.30 -0.10
CA GLN A 100 4.25 -10.85 -1.45
C GLN A 100 2.90 -11.46 -1.86
N TYR A 101 2.66 -12.72 -1.51
CA TYR A 101 1.39 -13.41 -1.75
C TYR A 101 0.24 -12.77 -0.96
N MET A 102 0.48 -12.33 0.28
CA MET A 102 -0.51 -11.57 1.06
C MET A 102 -0.79 -10.21 0.44
N VAL A 103 0.25 -9.44 0.06
CA VAL A 103 0.12 -8.12 -0.55
C VAL A 103 -0.55 -8.18 -1.93
N GLY A 104 -0.31 -9.25 -2.67
CA GLY A 104 -0.82 -9.44 -4.04
C GLY A 104 0.05 -8.80 -5.10
N GLY A 105 1.30 -8.47 -4.79
CA GLY A 105 2.25 -7.94 -5.76
C GLY A 105 3.63 -7.69 -5.18
N GLN A 106 4.58 -7.50 -6.10
CA GLN A 106 5.96 -7.15 -5.81
C GLN A 106 6.45 -6.14 -6.83
N TRP A 107 7.07 -5.08 -6.37
CA TRP A 107 7.75 -4.12 -7.23
C TRP A 107 8.89 -4.79 -8.03
N VAL A 108 9.02 -4.39 -9.28
CA VAL A 108 10.06 -4.88 -10.20
C VAL A 108 10.92 -3.74 -10.73
N SER A 109 10.28 -2.66 -11.20
CA SER A 109 10.96 -1.53 -11.85
C SER A 109 10.08 -0.28 -11.84
N HIS A 110 10.69 0.86 -12.14
CA HIS A 110 10.03 2.14 -12.46
C HIS A 110 10.75 2.80 -13.64
N PRO A 111 10.51 2.31 -14.89
CA PRO A 111 11.19 2.81 -16.08
C PRO A 111 11.04 4.32 -16.25
N GLY A 112 12.16 5.02 -16.40
CA GLY A 112 12.20 6.48 -16.51
C GLY A 112 12.36 7.23 -15.18
N GLY A 113 12.26 6.54 -14.02
CA GLY A 113 12.33 7.19 -12.71
C GLY A 113 11.09 8.04 -12.43
N ILE A 114 11.28 9.32 -12.12
CA ILE A 114 10.18 10.28 -11.94
C ILE A 114 9.73 10.76 -13.31
N ILE A 115 8.50 10.46 -13.69
CA ILE A 115 7.90 10.79 -14.98
C ILE A 115 6.45 11.27 -14.82
N ASP A 116 5.93 11.90 -15.87
CA ASP A 116 4.50 12.22 -15.99
C ASP A 116 3.74 10.98 -16.52
N TYR A 117 2.66 10.61 -15.85
CA TYR A 117 1.78 9.53 -16.30
C TYR A 117 0.34 9.74 -15.81
N GLU A 118 -0.58 8.99 -16.41
CA GLU A 118 -2.00 9.02 -16.05
C GLU A 118 -2.37 7.78 -15.22
N VAL A 119 -3.22 8.00 -14.23
CA VAL A 119 -3.91 6.96 -13.45
C VAL A 119 -5.37 6.93 -13.89
N ASN A 120 -5.83 5.75 -14.33
CA ASN A 120 -7.18 5.54 -14.81
C ASN A 120 -8.01 4.80 -13.75
N ILE A 121 -9.15 5.35 -13.37
CA ILE A 121 -10.10 4.71 -12.47
C ILE A 121 -10.92 3.70 -13.28
N ILE A 122 -10.88 2.42 -12.90
CA ILE A 122 -11.57 1.35 -13.63
C ILE A 122 -12.78 0.79 -12.90
N ASP A 123 -12.94 1.06 -11.62
CA ASP A 123 -14.13 0.71 -10.83
C ASP A 123 -14.68 1.97 -10.14
N HIS A 124 -15.65 2.62 -10.78
CA HIS A 124 -16.27 3.84 -10.28
C HIS A 124 -17.37 3.61 -9.23
N GLU A 125 -17.74 2.34 -8.97
CA GLU A 125 -18.77 1.99 -7.98
C GLU A 125 -18.14 1.54 -6.65
N ASP A 126 -16.87 1.16 -6.66
CA ASP A 126 -16.17 0.73 -5.46
C ASP A 126 -16.03 1.88 -4.44
N PRO A 127 -16.29 1.65 -3.14
CA PRO A 127 -16.19 2.70 -2.11
C PRO A 127 -14.84 3.42 -2.05
N VAL A 128 -13.76 2.80 -2.51
CA VAL A 128 -12.41 3.39 -2.52
C VAL A 128 -12.28 4.43 -3.65
N THR A 129 -12.89 4.17 -4.80
CA THR A 129 -12.71 4.96 -6.02
C THR A 129 -13.98 5.68 -6.50
N ALA A 130 -15.12 5.45 -5.84
CA ALA A 130 -16.37 6.09 -6.21
C ALA A 130 -16.28 7.62 -6.26
N GLY A 131 -16.71 8.20 -7.38
CA GLY A 131 -16.72 9.64 -7.61
C GLY A 131 -15.35 10.25 -7.91
N LEU A 132 -14.29 9.45 -8.02
CA LEU A 132 -13.00 9.91 -8.54
C LEU A 132 -12.97 9.81 -10.07
N ASN A 133 -12.21 10.70 -10.71
CA ASN A 133 -11.93 10.68 -12.13
C ASN A 133 -10.47 10.25 -12.36
N ASP A 134 -10.11 9.98 -13.60
CA ASP A 134 -8.72 9.82 -14.03
C ASP A 134 -7.92 11.07 -13.70
N PHE A 135 -6.65 10.88 -13.34
CA PHE A 135 -5.79 11.99 -12.88
C PHE A 135 -4.33 11.77 -13.27
N ALA A 136 -3.61 12.88 -13.37
CA ALA A 136 -2.19 12.89 -13.69
C ALA A 136 -1.33 12.76 -12.43
N MET A 137 -0.20 12.07 -12.56
CA MET A 137 0.87 11.98 -11.55
C MET A 137 2.19 12.42 -12.16
N HIS A 138 3.05 12.99 -11.33
CA HIS A 138 4.47 13.20 -11.63
C HIS A 138 5.29 12.48 -10.55
N SER A 139 5.61 11.21 -10.77
CA SER A 139 6.19 10.32 -9.76
C SER A 139 6.82 9.08 -10.41
N GLU A 140 7.21 8.09 -9.61
CA GLU A 140 7.59 6.76 -10.09
C GLU A 140 6.37 5.99 -10.58
N GLN A 141 6.35 5.62 -11.86
CA GLN A 141 5.36 4.70 -12.42
C GLN A 141 5.83 3.26 -12.19
N TYR A 142 5.21 2.55 -11.26
CA TYR A 142 5.64 1.20 -10.88
C TYR A 142 5.24 0.13 -11.90
N TYR A 143 6.25 -0.62 -12.37
CA TYR A 143 6.06 -1.90 -13.02
C TYR A 143 6.12 -3.01 -11.97
N MET A 144 5.07 -3.86 -11.89
CA MET A 144 4.85 -4.81 -10.81
C MET A 144 4.71 -6.24 -11.33
N HIS A 145 5.15 -7.22 -10.55
CA HIS A 145 4.54 -8.54 -10.62
C HIS A 145 3.30 -8.55 -9.73
N VAL A 146 2.16 -8.92 -10.28
CA VAL A 146 0.86 -8.84 -9.60
C VAL A 146 0.12 -10.18 -9.61
N ASP A 147 -0.61 -10.45 -8.53
CA ASP A 147 -1.46 -11.62 -8.40
C ASP A 147 -2.74 -11.42 -9.23
N PRO A 148 -3.12 -12.38 -10.12
CA PRO A 148 -4.31 -12.26 -10.95
C PRO A 148 -5.64 -12.27 -10.17
N SER A 149 -5.64 -12.64 -8.87
CA SER A 149 -6.83 -12.62 -8.02
C SER A 149 -7.11 -11.26 -7.36
N ASN A 150 -6.27 -10.25 -7.59
CA ASN A 150 -6.51 -8.90 -7.08
C ASN A 150 -7.76 -8.29 -7.69
N GLN A 151 -8.61 -7.68 -6.86
CA GLN A 151 -9.64 -6.75 -7.34
C GLN A 151 -8.99 -5.41 -7.63
N VAL A 152 -8.72 -5.13 -8.90
CA VAL A 152 -8.06 -3.90 -9.35
C VAL A 152 -9.08 -2.77 -9.40
N LEU A 153 -8.71 -1.59 -8.88
CA LEU A 153 -9.55 -0.39 -8.77
C LEU A 153 -9.08 0.73 -9.70
N ALA A 154 -7.77 0.83 -9.90
CA ALA A 154 -7.15 1.82 -10.76
C ALA A 154 -5.94 1.20 -11.48
N THR A 155 -5.63 1.71 -12.67
CA THR A 155 -4.54 1.26 -13.53
C THR A 155 -3.74 2.42 -14.08
N THR A 156 -2.57 2.12 -14.67
CA THR A 156 -1.81 3.02 -15.52
C THR A 156 -1.34 2.26 -16.75
N THR A 157 -1.03 2.97 -17.85
CA THR A 157 -0.54 2.35 -19.09
C THR A 157 0.85 2.88 -19.39
N PHE A 158 1.80 1.98 -19.65
CA PHE A 158 3.15 2.35 -20.03
C PHE A 158 3.22 2.78 -21.50
N SER A 159 3.93 3.88 -21.79
CA SER A 159 4.10 4.40 -23.16
C SER A 159 5.20 3.70 -23.96
N GLY A 160 6.05 2.91 -23.33
CA GLY A 160 7.22 2.32 -23.98
C GLY A 160 8.38 3.28 -24.26
N ASP A 161 8.29 4.55 -23.88
CA ASP A 161 9.34 5.56 -24.13
C ASP A 161 10.67 5.24 -23.46
N HIS A 162 10.63 4.56 -22.32
CA HIS A 162 11.80 4.17 -21.55
C HIS A 162 12.18 2.71 -21.79
N ASP A 163 11.18 1.84 -21.88
CA ASP A 163 11.33 0.40 -22.10
C ASP A 163 10.35 -0.07 -23.18
N ALA A 164 10.78 -0.11 -24.44
CA ALA A 164 9.90 -0.35 -25.59
C ALA A 164 9.15 -1.69 -25.55
N TRP A 165 9.65 -2.68 -24.80
CA TRP A 165 9.01 -4.01 -24.69
C TRP A 165 7.81 -4.04 -23.75
N ILE A 166 7.54 -2.96 -23.01
CA ILE A 166 6.35 -2.82 -22.14
C ILE A 166 5.32 -1.84 -22.71
N ASP A 167 5.52 -1.35 -23.94
CA ASP A 167 4.58 -0.43 -24.59
C ASP A 167 3.16 -0.98 -24.57
N GLY A 168 2.20 -0.15 -24.16
CA GLY A 168 0.80 -0.53 -24.03
C GLY A 168 0.48 -1.47 -22.86
N THR A 169 1.46 -1.81 -22.02
CA THR A 169 1.19 -2.64 -20.83
C THR A 169 0.34 -1.87 -19.82
N VAL A 170 -0.83 -2.44 -19.49
CA VAL A 170 -1.71 -1.91 -18.44
C VAL A 170 -1.31 -2.53 -17.11
N MET A 171 -0.97 -1.69 -16.14
CA MET A 171 -0.49 -2.10 -14.82
C MET A 171 -1.44 -1.65 -13.71
N PRO A 172 -1.81 -2.53 -12.76
CA PRO A 172 -2.56 -2.14 -11.57
C PRO A 172 -1.83 -1.07 -10.73
N VAL A 173 -2.58 -0.03 -10.33
CA VAL A 173 -2.13 1.04 -9.43
C VAL A 173 -2.71 0.86 -8.04
N ALA A 174 -3.98 0.51 -7.92
CA ALA A 174 -4.61 0.25 -6.64
C ALA A 174 -5.43 -1.03 -6.70
N TRP A 175 -5.35 -1.84 -5.64
CA TRP A 175 -6.12 -3.08 -5.56
C TRP A 175 -6.49 -3.46 -4.14
N LYS A 176 -7.46 -4.36 -4.06
CA LYS A 176 -7.97 -4.99 -2.85
C LYS A 176 -7.92 -6.50 -2.97
N ARG A 177 -7.78 -7.18 -1.85
CA ARG A 177 -7.88 -8.64 -1.79
C ARG A 177 -8.20 -9.14 -0.38
N PRO A 178 -8.77 -10.35 -0.23
CA PRO A 178 -8.88 -11.02 1.05
C PRO A 178 -7.55 -11.70 1.44
N TRP A 179 -7.33 -11.84 2.75
CA TRP A 179 -6.31 -12.71 3.31
C TRP A 179 -6.87 -13.40 4.57
N GLY A 180 -7.28 -14.66 4.45
CA GLY A 180 -8.04 -15.32 5.50
C GLY A 180 -9.36 -14.59 5.77
N ARG A 181 -9.54 -14.10 7.00
CA ARG A 181 -10.69 -13.25 7.38
C ARG A 181 -10.40 -11.76 7.26
N GLY A 182 -9.13 -11.40 7.06
CA GLY A 182 -8.70 -10.01 6.91
C GLY A 182 -8.81 -9.52 5.47
N LYS A 183 -8.54 -8.23 5.32
CA LYS A 183 -8.59 -7.50 4.04
C LYS A 183 -7.25 -6.82 3.82
N VAL A 184 -6.78 -6.84 2.58
CA VAL A 184 -5.54 -6.19 2.18
C VAL A 184 -5.85 -5.13 1.13
N PHE A 185 -5.28 -3.95 1.31
CA PHE A 185 -5.31 -2.86 0.35
C PHE A 185 -3.89 -2.45 0.00
N HIS A 186 -3.63 -2.23 -1.29
CA HIS A 186 -2.38 -1.67 -1.79
C HIS A 186 -2.63 -0.57 -2.80
N CYS A 187 -1.75 0.45 -2.79
CA CYS A 187 -1.67 1.51 -3.79
C CYS A 187 -0.21 1.71 -4.20
N THR A 188 0.10 1.75 -5.50
CA THR A 188 1.48 1.94 -5.99
C THR A 188 1.95 3.39 -5.96
N LEU A 189 1.06 4.36 -5.71
CA LEU A 189 1.36 5.79 -5.61
C LEU A 189 2.04 6.13 -4.28
N GLY A 190 2.69 7.28 -4.18
CA GLY A 190 3.26 7.78 -2.93
C GLY A 190 4.75 7.48 -2.78
N HIS A 191 5.55 7.76 -3.81
CA HIS A 191 7.01 7.71 -3.77
C HIS A 191 7.56 8.62 -2.66
N VAL A 192 7.08 9.87 -2.62
CA VAL A 192 7.35 10.85 -1.57
C VAL A 192 6.06 11.45 -1.01
N ALA A 193 6.16 12.10 0.14
CA ALA A 193 4.99 12.66 0.83
C ALA A 193 4.19 13.65 -0.04
N SER A 194 4.88 14.47 -0.85
CA SER A 194 4.23 15.45 -1.74
C SER A 194 3.42 14.83 -2.89
N ASP A 195 3.57 13.55 -3.20
CA ASP A 195 2.69 12.85 -4.16
C ASP A 195 1.24 12.88 -3.71
N PHE A 196 1.02 12.95 -2.40
CA PHE A 196 -0.31 13.05 -1.79
C PHE A 196 -0.88 14.49 -1.77
N ASP A 197 -0.19 15.46 -2.35
CA ASP A 197 -0.78 16.76 -2.70
C ASP A 197 -1.79 16.60 -3.86
N VAL A 198 -1.68 15.52 -4.65
CA VAL A 198 -2.70 15.09 -5.60
C VAL A 198 -3.91 14.54 -4.82
N PRO A 199 -5.08 15.21 -4.86
CA PRO A 199 -6.21 14.86 -4.01
C PRO A 199 -6.73 13.44 -4.23
N GLU A 200 -6.75 12.97 -5.48
CA GLU A 200 -7.22 11.63 -5.86
C GLU A 200 -6.30 10.55 -5.29
N ALA A 201 -4.98 10.73 -5.37
CA ALA A 201 -3.99 9.80 -4.83
C ALA A 201 -4.15 9.66 -3.31
N ARG A 202 -4.27 10.80 -2.60
CA ARG A 202 -4.49 10.83 -1.15
C ARG A 202 -5.82 10.16 -0.77
N GLU A 203 -6.88 10.44 -1.53
CA GLU A 203 -8.22 9.92 -1.21
C GLU A 203 -8.32 8.42 -1.46
N ILE A 204 -7.70 7.88 -2.50
CA ILE A 204 -7.62 6.43 -2.76
C ILE A 204 -6.97 5.72 -1.56
N VAL A 205 -5.83 6.23 -1.06
CA VAL A 205 -5.15 5.62 0.08
C VAL A 205 -6.00 5.75 1.35
N ARG A 206 -6.53 6.94 1.67
CA ARG A 206 -7.38 7.14 2.85
C ARG A 206 -8.57 6.17 2.85
N ARG A 207 -9.32 6.10 1.75
CA ARG A 207 -10.48 5.22 1.64
C ARG A 207 -10.09 3.74 1.65
N GLY A 208 -8.96 3.37 1.03
CA GLY A 208 -8.44 2.02 1.03
C GLY A 208 -8.09 1.52 2.44
N LEU A 209 -7.45 2.36 3.26
CA LEU A 209 -7.16 2.08 4.66
C LEU A 209 -8.44 1.89 5.49
N ILE A 210 -9.43 2.76 5.29
CA ILE A 210 -10.74 2.64 5.95
C ILE A 210 -11.45 1.36 5.51
N TRP A 211 -11.46 1.05 4.20
CA TRP A 211 -12.11 -0.14 3.67
C TRP A 211 -11.50 -1.45 4.21
N CYS A 212 -10.18 -1.53 4.35
CA CYS A 212 -9.55 -2.76 4.83
C CYS A 212 -9.67 -2.95 6.34
N THR A 213 -10.01 -1.92 7.11
CA THR A 213 -10.21 -2.03 8.57
C THR A 213 -11.26 -3.11 8.91
N ARG A 214 -10.98 -3.86 9.98
CA ARG A 214 -11.84 -4.93 10.53
C ARG A 214 -13.17 -4.37 11.03
#